data_2aa37d8bc15a49491f2e5dbcd857d607
#
_entry.id   2aa37d8bc15a49491f2e5dbcd857d607
#
_cell.length_a   1.000
_cell.length_b   1.000
_cell.length_c   1.000
_cell.angle_alpha   90.00
_cell.angle_beta   90.00
_cell.angle_gamma   90.00
#
_symmetry.space_group_name_H-M   'P 1'
#
loop_
_entity.id
_entity.type
_entity.pdbx_description
1 polymer ?
#
loop_
_entity_poly.entity_id
_entity_poly.type
_entity_poly.pdbx_seq_one_letter_code
_entity_poly.pdbx_strand_id
1 'polypeptide(L)'
;MIFKKILINDKNELIIYKERIFRLFKDCFERSMDEGLWNWAYIENPNGSPIVSLYFDEDILVGRYAVIPIKLLDSQGKNIQATLSMTTMVRVAYRKFGIFIEQANEVYDKSKKNGYRLVIGFPNKKSAPGFKKRLGWTLEENLYIAKLSKDDLMNVDIKVGPNTIMFNTSNGENLQWRLNKPNQEYIRKNHNILKKFGNEFDIIFSGECFDNLDKSKKYNMLINKDS
;
A
#
# COMPACT_ATOMS: atom_id res chain seq x y z
N MET A 1 16.63 12.80 -24.34
CA MET A 1 16.27 13.75 -23.26
C MET A 1 16.97 13.27 -22.00
N ILE A 2 17.69 14.14 -21.32
CA ILE A 2 18.42 13.82 -20.09
C ILE A 2 17.62 14.39 -18.93
N PHE A 3 17.22 13.54 -17.97
CA PHE A 3 16.49 13.95 -16.78
C PHE A 3 17.44 14.12 -15.59
N LYS A 4 17.22 15.15 -14.78
CA LYS A 4 17.82 15.24 -13.45
C LYS A 4 17.11 14.22 -12.55
N LYS A 5 17.88 13.31 -11.95
CA LYS A 5 17.40 12.20 -11.11
C LYS A 5 17.77 12.43 -9.66
N ILE A 6 16.82 12.24 -8.76
CA ILE A 6 17.03 12.36 -7.31
C ILE A 6 16.42 11.12 -6.64
N LEU A 7 17.22 10.40 -5.87
CA LEU A 7 16.79 9.25 -5.09
C LEU A 7 16.85 9.61 -3.60
N ILE A 8 15.69 9.73 -2.98
CA ILE A 8 15.49 10.14 -1.58
C ILE A 8 15.24 8.91 -0.71
N ASN A 9 15.91 8.86 0.44
CA ASN A 9 15.64 7.86 1.48
C ASN A 9 15.68 8.49 2.89
N ASP A 10 15.32 9.74 2.96
CA ASP A 10 15.13 10.49 4.19
C ASP A 10 13.82 11.29 4.12
N LYS A 11 13.00 11.22 5.19
CA LYS A 11 11.71 11.90 5.20
C LYS A 11 11.85 13.43 5.29
N ASN A 12 12.93 13.94 5.92
CA ASN A 12 13.15 15.38 6.01
C ASN A 12 13.59 15.94 4.65
N GLU A 13 14.41 15.20 3.90
CA GLU A 13 14.74 15.56 2.53
C GLU A 13 13.49 15.52 1.64
N LEU A 14 12.61 14.54 1.81
CA LEU A 14 11.38 14.42 1.01
C LEU A 14 10.46 15.62 1.18
N ILE A 15 10.38 16.22 2.36
CA ILE A 15 9.55 17.40 2.65
C ILE A 15 9.91 18.58 1.74
N ILE A 16 11.18 18.74 1.36
CA ILE A 16 11.65 19.82 0.46
C ILE A 16 10.95 19.76 -0.91
N TYR A 17 10.55 18.55 -1.34
CA TYR A 17 9.90 18.33 -2.64
C TYR A 17 8.37 18.24 -2.55
N LYS A 18 7.77 18.41 -1.38
CA LYS A 18 6.33 18.22 -1.12
C LYS A 18 5.46 18.97 -2.13
N GLU A 19 5.68 20.28 -2.29
CA GLU A 19 4.87 21.12 -3.19
C GLU A 19 4.97 20.67 -4.66
N ARG A 20 6.18 20.27 -5.11
CA ARG A 20 6.38 19.77 -6.47
C ARG A 20 5.67 18.43 -6.67
N ILE A 21 5.69 17.55 -5.67
CA ILE A 21 4.99 16.26 -5.68
C ILE A 21 3.48 16.47 -5.69
N PHE A 22 2.95 17.42 -4.91
CA PHE A 22 1.52 17.73 -4.88
C PHE A 22 1.05 18.29 -6.23
N ARG A 23 1.86 19.13 -6.87
CA ARG A 23 1.58 19.64 -8.23
C ARG A 23 1.57 18.49 -9.25
N LEU A 24 2.58 17.62 -9.22
CA LEU A 24 2.61 16.43 -10.10
C LEU A 24 1.39 15.52 -9.86
N PHE A 25 0.96 15.35 -8.61
CA PHE A 25 -0.23 14.57 -8.28
C PHE A 25 -1.49 15.18 -8.90
N LYS A 26 -1.67 16.50 -8.77
CA LYS A 26 -2.80 17.22 -9.35
C LYS A 26 -2.83 17.06 -10.87
N ASP A 27 -1.67 17.18 -11.53
CA ASP A 27 -1.55 17.03 -12.98
C ASP A 27 -1.81 15.61 -13.48
N CYS A 28 -1.48 14.59 -12.68
CA CYS A 28 -1.67 13.18 -13.05
C CYS A 28 -3.07 12.62 -12.73
N PHE A 29 -3.74 13.16 -11.70
CA PHE A 29 -4.98 12.60 -11.15
C PHE A 29 -6.15 13.59 -11.15
N GLU A 30 -5.95 14.84 -11.60
CA GLU A 30 -6.97 15.90 -11.69
C GLU A 30 -7.66 16.22 -10.35
N ARG A 31 -6.97 15.95 -9.24
CA ARG A 31 -7.42 16.22 -7.88
C ARG A 31 -6.25 16.56 -6.96
N SER A 32 -6.52 17.26 -5.87
CA SER A 32 -5.49 17.54 -4.86
C SER A 32 -5.12 16.29 -4.07
N MET A 33 -3.84 16.20 -3.68
CA MET A 33 -3.39 15.20 -2.73
C MET A 33 -3.86 15.59 -1.33
N ASP A 34 -4.37 14.63 -0.59
CA ASP A 34 -4.71 14.79 0.81
C ASP A 34 -3.43 14.89 1.64
N GLU A 35 -3.26 16.02 2.36
CA GLU A 35 -2.06 16.29 3.14
C GLU A 35 -1.95 15.37 4.36
N GLY A 36 -3.06 15.04 5.01
CA GLY A 36 -3.07 14.10 6.12
C GLY A 36 -2.61 12.71 5.66
N LEU A 37 -3.10 12.25 4.49
CA LEU A 37 -2.66 10.99 3.92
C LEU A 37 -1.18 11.01 3.53
N TRP A 38 -0.66 12.13 3.04
CA TRP A 38 0.76 12.31 2.77
C TRP A 38 1.59 12.18 4.05
N ASN A 39 1.23 12.92 5.10
CA ASN A 39 1.92 12.90 6.38
C ASN A 39 1.91 11.49 6.97
N TRP A 40 0.72 10.87 7.04
CA TRP A 40 0.57 9.51 7.53
C TRP A 40 1.47 8.51 6.78
N ALA A 41 1.51 8.56 5.45
CA ALA A 41 2.25 7.57 4.66
C ALA A 41 3.75 7.78 4.68
N TYR A 42 4.21 9.04 4.54
CA TYR A 42 5.61 9.32 4.23
C TYR A 42 6.40 9.92 5.40
N ILE A 43 5.74 10.56 6.36
CA ILE A 43 6.39 11.29 7.46
C ILE A 43 6.21 10.55 8.79
N GLU A 44 4.99 10.13 9.10
CA GLU A 44 4.61 9.53 10.38
C GLU A 44 4.76 8.00 10.41
N ASN A 45 5.21 7.38 9.32
CA ASN A 45 5.39 5.95 9.25
C ASN A 45 6.48 5.47 10.23
N PRO A 46 6.14 4.64 11.23
CA PRO A 46 7.10 4.18 12.25
C PRO A 46 8.05 3.11 11.73
N ASN A 47 7.79 2.56 10.55
CA ASN A 47 8.59 1.47 10.00
C ASN A 47 9.85 1.94 9.28
N GLY A 48 10.05 3.25 9.16
CA GLY A 48 11.25 3.86 8.56
C GLY A 48 10.95 4.93 7.51
N SER A 49 12.00 5.44 6.90
CA SER A 49 11.88 6.46 5.84
C SER A 49 11.44 5.87 4.51
N PRO A 50 10.64 6.61 3.73
CA PRO A 50 10.26 6.19 2.38
C PRO A 50 11.48 6.17 1.45
N ILE A 51 11.38 5.42 0.35
CA ILE A 51 12.33 5.48 -0.75
C ILE A 51 11.59 6.04 -1.95
N VAL A 52 12.07 7.17 -2.47
CA VAL A 52 11.39 7.93 -3.51
C VAL A 52 12.35 8.31 -4.61
N SER A 53 12.05 7.94 -5.86
CA SER A 53 12.76 8.43 -7.05
C SER A 53 11.96 9.57 -7.69
N LEU A 54 12.63 10.69 -7.95
CA LEU A 54 12.09 11.89 -8.58
C LEU A 54 12.87 12.20 -9.86
N TYR A 55 12.15 12.38 -10.96
CA TYR A 55 12.74 12.77 -12.25
C TYR A 55 12.25 14.15 -12.67
N PHE A 56 13.20 15.01 -13.01
CA PHE A 56 12.95 16.38 -13.43
C PHE A 56 13.39 16.60 -14.89
N ASP A 57 12.57 17.32 -15.62
CA ASP A 57 12.93 17.98 -16.86
C ASP A 57 13.13 19.46 -16.52
N GLU A 58 14.38 19.92 -16.54
CA GLU A 58 14.79 21.18 -15.93
C GLU A 58 14.32 21.27 -14.45
N ASP A 59 13.44 22.22 -14.11
CA ASP A 59 12.86 22.39 -12.77
C ASP A 59 11.49 21.74 -12.59
N ILE A 60 10.96 21.11 -13.64
CA ILE A 60 9.63 20.51 -13.62
C ILE A 60 9.72 19.05 -13.18
N LEU A 61 9.07 18.68 -12.07
CA LEU A 61 8.94 17.28 -11.68
C LEU A 61 8.01 16.55 -12.66
N VAL A 62 8.55 15.57 -13.40
CA VAL A 62 7.84 14.85 -14.46
C VAL A 62 7.51 13.40 -14.11
N GLY A 63 8.23 12.82 -13.13
CA GLY A 63 8.00 11.45 -12.68
C GLY A 63 8.32 11.26 -11.21
N ARG A 64 7.56 10.39 -10.56
CA ARG A 64 7.77 9.94 -9.19
C ARG A 64 7.40 8.46 -9.04
N TYR A 65 8.30 7.69 -8.47
CA TYR A 65 8.02 6.36 -7.94
C TYR A 65 8.38 6.32 -6.46
N ALA A 66 7.52 5.75 -5.62
CA ALA A 66 7.75 5.71 -4.18
C ALA A 66 7.31 4.40 -3.57
N VAL A 67 8.04 3.99 -2.53
CA VAL A 67 7.66 2.93 -1.62
C VAL A 67 7.78 3.42 -0.18
N ILE A 68 6.93 2.89 0.69
CA ILE A 68 7.01 3.11 2.13
C ILE A 68 7.31 1.79 2.84
N PRO A 69 8.12 1.78 3.91
CA PRO A 69 8.39 0.59 4.69
C PRO A 69 7.14 0.04 5.38
N ILE A 70 7.01 -1.28 5.41
CA ILE A 70 5.96 -2.00 6.13
C ILE A 70 6.55 -3.25 6.78
N LYS A 71 5.94 -3.70 7.88
CA LYS A 71 6.28 -4.96 8.54
C LYS A 71 5.18 -5.98 8.28
N LEU A 72 5.58 -7.11 7.75
CA LEU A 72 4.72 -8.25 7.46
C LEU A 72 5.16 -9.45 8.27
N LEU A 73 4.29 -10.45 8.37
CA LEU A 73 4.58 -11.78 8.91
C LEU A 73 4.37 -12.81 7.82
N ASP A 74 5.20 -13.83 7.80
CA ASP A 74 4.91 -15.06 7.05
C ASP A 74 3.92 -15.95 7.81
N SER A 75 3.54 -17.08 7.21
CA SER A 75 2.62 -18.05 7.81
C SER A 75 3.14 -18.69 9.11
N GLN A 76 4.43 -18.57 9.41
CA GLN A 76 5.07 -19.05 10.64
C GLN A 76 5.22 -17.93 11.69
N GLY A 77 4.72 -16.73 11.42
CA GLY A 77 4.84 -15.57 12.31
C GLY A 77 6.19 -14.88 12.28
N LYS A 78 7.08 -15.20 11.32
CA LYS A 78 8.38 -14.56 11.17
C LYS A 78 8.26 -13.21 10.48
N ASN A 79 8.98 -12.21 10.99
CA ASN A 79 8.97 -10.87 10.40
C ASN A 79 9.60 -10.85 8.99
N ILE A 80 8.89 -10.22 8.07
CA ILE A 80 9.35 -9.87 6.73
C ILE A 80 9.46 -8.35 6.63
N GLN A 81 10.67 -7.85 6.36
CA GLN A 81 10.88 -6.45 6.01
C GLN A 81 10.45 -6.24 4.56
N ALA A 82 9.44 -5.44 4.35
CA ALA A 82 8.85 -5.19 3.04
C ALA A 82 8.63 -3.70 2.80
N THR A 83 8.37 -3.35 1.55
CA THR A 83 7.92 -2.02 1.17
C THR A 83 6.61 -2.08 0.41
N LEU A 84 5.78 -1.07 0.58
CA LEU A 84 4.52 -0.89 -0.12
C LEU A 84 4.68 0.19 -1.20
N SER A 85 4.50 -0.20 -2.47
CA SER A 85 4.49 0.74 -3.60
C SER A 85 3.25 1.62 -3.56
N MET A 86 3.46 2.94 -3.55
CA MET A 86 2.38 3.93 -3.44
C MET A 86 2.58 5.09 -4.41
N THR A 87 1.48 5.55 -4.99
CA THR A 87 1.38 6.83 -5.70
C THR A 87 2.43 7.02 -6.80
N THR A 88 2.52 6.05 -7.70
CA THR A 88 3.37 6.14 -8.90
C THR A 88 2.78 7.12 -9.89
N MET A 89 3.57 8.08 -10.35
CA MET A 89 3.15 9.16 -11.23
C MET A 89 4.17 9.43 -12.33
N VAL A 90 3.71 9.57 -13.57
CA VAL A 90 4.49 10.11 -14.70
C VAL A 90 3.55 10.99 -15.50
N ARG A 91 3.96 12.26 -15.76
CA ARG A 91 3.20 13.17 -16.62
C ARG A 91 2.94 12.52 -17.98
N VAL A 92 1.76 12.74 -18.53
CA VAL A 92 1.31 12.08 -19.77
C VAL A 92 2.31 12.23 -20.89
N ALA A 93 2.82 13.44 -21.14
CA ALA A 93 3.80 13.73 -22.18
C ALA A 93 5.13 12.97 -22.03
N TYR A 94 5.45 12.50 -20.81
CA TYR A 94 6.72 11.86 -20.49
C TYR A 94 6.64 10.32 -20.37
N ARG A 95 5.47 9.71 -20.49
CA ARG A 95 5.26 8.25 -20.31
C ARG A 95 6.02 7.40 -21.33
N LYS A 96 6.32 7.95 -22.51
CA LYS A 96 7.06 7.27 -23.58
C LYS A 96 8.56 7.11 -23.33
N PHE A 97 9.12 7.81 -22.35
CA PHE A 97 10.58 7.84 -22.08
C PHE A 97 11.07 6.78 -21.09
N GLY A 98 10.25 5.80 -20.72
CA GLY A 98 10.68 4.71 -19.83
C GLY A 98 10.81 5.08 -18.34
N ILE A 99 10.51 6.32 -17.97
CA ILE A 99 10.70 6.87 -16.60
C ILE A 99 10.15 5.95 -15.52
N PHE A 100 8.95 5.41 -15.70
CA PHE A 100 8.32 4.50 -14.73
C PHE A 100 9.21 3.30 -14.40
N ILE A 101 9.82 2.67 -15.41
CA ILE A 101 10.63 1.47 -15.22
C ILE A 101 11.96 1.83 -14.55
N GLU A 102 12.60 2.88 -15.01
CA GLU A 102 13.89 3.33 -14.44
C GLU A 102 13.73 3.69 -12.97
N GLN A 103 12.73 4.51 -12.62
CA GLN A 103 12.44 4.89 -11.24
C GLN A 103 12.11 3.69 -10.35
N ALA A 104 11.32 2.73 -10.85
CA ALA A 104 10.99 1.52 -10.11
C ALA A 104 12.25 0.71 -9.80
N ASN A 105 13.13 0.49 -10.78
CA ASN A 105 14.36 -0.24 -10.59
C ASN A 105 15.31 0.46 -9.60
N GLU A 106 15.49 1.78 -9.70
CA GLU A 106 16.28 2.57 -8.72
C GLU A 106 15.76 2.36 -7.29
N VAL A 107 14.43 2.42 -7.11
CA VAL A 107 13.79 2.23 -5.81
C VAL A 107 13.92 0.79 -5.31
N TYR A 108 13.80 -0.22 -6.19
CA TYR A 108 13.97 -1.63 -5.82
C TYR A 108 15.41 -1.95 -5.42
N ASP A 109 16.38 -1.43 -6.17
CA ASP A 109 17.80 -1.59 -5.83
C ASP A 109 18.14 -0.95 -4.48
N LYS A 110 17.60 0.25 -4.22
CA LYS A 110 17.74 0.91 -2.92
C LYS A 110 17.03 0.13 -1.81
N SER A 111 15.82 -0.37 -2.07
CA SER A 111 15.09 -1.20 -1.11
C SER A 111 15.88 -2.46 -0.74
N LYS A 112 16.42 -3.16 -1.74
CA LYS A 112 17.27 -4.34 -1.53
C LYS A 112 18.51 -4.02 -0.70
N LYS A 113 19.20 -2.91 -1.00
CA LYS A 113 20.38 -2.44 -0.24
C LYS A 113 20.03 -2.10 1.21
N ASN A 114 18.81 -1.65 1.48
CA ASN A 114 18.30 -1.37 2.82
C ASN A 114 17.76 -2.63 3.55
N GLY A 115 17.87 -3.82 2.95
CA GLY A 115 17.45 -5.09 3.57
C GLY A 115 15.99 -5.46 3.38
N TYR A 116 15.22 -4.69 2.59
CA TYR A 116 13.85 -5.07 2.26
C TYR A 116 13.86 -6.23 1.26
N ARG A 117 13.06 -7.26 1.55
CA ARG A 117 13.03 -8.52 0.79
C ARG A 117 11.87 -8.58 -0.20
N LEU A 118 10.87 -7.72 -0.04
CA LEU A 118 9.64 -7.77 -0.80
C LEU A 118 9.14 -6.35 -1.08
N VAL A 119 8.64 -6.12 -2.28
CA VAL A 119 7.85 -4.95 -2.65
C VAL A 119 6.44 -5.43 -2.97
N ILE A 120 5.45 -4.92 -2.25
CA ILE A 120 4.04 -5.22 -2.52
C ILE A 120 3.32 -3.97 -3.03
N GLY A 121 2.15 -4.14 -3.61
CA GLY A 121 1.32 -3.02 -4.05
C GLY A 121 -0.03 -3.47 -4.57
N PHE A 122 -0.91 -2.50 -4.77
CA PHE A 122 -2.27 -2.71 -5.25
C PHE A 122 -2.50 -1.90 -6.53
N PRO A 123 -1.95 -2.35 -7.68
CA PRO A 123 -2.11 -1.64 -8.93
C PRO A 123 -3.56 -1.67 -9.39
N ASN A 124 -4.03 -0.55 -9.93
CA ASN A 124 -5.35 -0.51 -10.56
C ASN A 124 -5.31 -1.13 -11.97
N LYS A 125 -6.49 -1.32 -12.60
CA LYS A 125 -6.62 -1.92 -13.94
C LYS A 125 -5.75 -1.23 -15.01
N LYS A 126 -5.49 0.08 -14.90
CA LYS A 126 -4.67 0.83 -15.87
C LYS A 126 -3.17 0.60 -15.65
N SER A 127 -2.72 0.45 -14.40
CA SER A 127 -1.31 0.29 -14.05
C SER A 127 -0.84 -1.17 -13.99
N ALA A 128 -1.73 -2.11 -13.65
CA ALA A 128 -1.40 -3.54 -13.50
C ALA A 128 -0.62 -4.14 -14.69
N PRO A 129 -0.97 -3.87 -15.97
CA PRO A 129 -0.18 -4.39 -17.09
C PRO A 129 1.26 -3.89 -17.11
N GLY A 130 1.52 -2.65 -16.66
CA GLY A 130 2.86 -2.09 -16.56
C GLY A 130 3.70 -2.80 -15.49
N PHE A 131 3.12 -3.05 -14.32
CA PHE A 131 3.78 -3.80 -13.26
C PHE A 131 4.07 -5.25 -13.68
N LYS A 132 3.10 -5.97 -14.23
CA LYS A 132 3.25 -7.36 -14.67
C LYS A 132 4.26 -7.49 -15.81
N LYS A 133 4.05 -6.76 -16.93
CA LYS A 133 4.80 -6.98 -18.18
C LYS A 133 6.16 -6.31 -18.19
N ARG A 134 6.35 -5.19 -17.47
CA ARG A 134 7.58 -4.38 -17.56
C ARG A 134 8.45 -4.49 -16.31
N LEU A 135 7.87 -4.74 -15.15
CA LEU A 135 8.59 -4.84 -13.88
C LEU A 135 8.62 -6.27 -13.32
N GLY A 136 8.01 -7.25 -14.01
CA GLY A 136 8.03 -8.65 -13.62
C GLY A 136 7.26 -8.99 -12.34
N TRP A 137 6.25 -8.17 -11.99
CA TRP A 137 5.43 -8.43 -10.81
C TRP A 137 4.54 -9.66 -11.01
N THR A 138 4.47 -10.50 -9.99
CA THR A 138 3.41 -11.50 -9.88
C THR A 138 2.14 -10.79 -9.41
N LEU A 139 1.04 -10.94 -10.13
CA LEU A 139 -0.26 -10.43 -9.74
C LEU A 139 -1.11 -11.59 -9.23
N GLU A 140 -1.65 -11.43 -8.03
CA GLU A 140 -2.65 -12.35 -7.50
C GLU A 140 -4.00 -12.05 -8.15
N GLU A 141 -4.44 -12.91 -9.05
CA GLU A 141 -5.65 -12.71 -9.87
C GLU A 141 -6.88 -13.43 -9.28
N ASN A 142 -6.67 -14.30 -8.28
CA ASN A 142 -7.73 -15.12 -7.68
C ASN A 142 -8.37 -14.49 -6.44
N LEU A 143 -7.96 -13.24 -6.09
CA LEU A 143 -8.55 -12.51 -4.98
C LEU A 143 -9.87 -11.85 -5.38
N TYR A 144 -10.89 -12.02 -4.54
CA TYR A 144 -12.16 -11.32 -4.66
C TYR A 144 -12.69 -10.88 -3.29
N ILE A 145 -13.58 -9.90 -3.28
CA ILE A 145 -14.26 -9.44 -2.07
C ILE A 145 -15.57 -10.17 -1.95
N ALA A 146 -15.70 -11.01 -0.93
CA ALA A 146 -16.96 -11.65 -0.56
C ALA A 146 -17.76 -10.73 0.38
N LYS A 147 -19.05 -10.62 0.14
CA LYS A 147 -19.99 -9.92 1.02
C LYS A 147 -20.74 -10.96 1.87
N LEU A 148 -20.44 -11.00 3.14
CA LEU A 148 -20.87 -12.02 4.09
C LEU A 148 -21.80 -11.42 5.16
N SER A 149 -22.75 -12.22 5.63
CA SER A 149 -23.49 -11.96 6.86
C SER A 149 -22.66 -12.43 8.06
N LYS A 150 -23.12 -12.11 9.29
CA LYS A 150 -22.51 -12.68 10.49
C LYS A 150 -22.61 -14.22 10.50
N ASP A 151 -23.75 -14.76 10.10
CA ASP A 151 -23.96 -16.20 10.10
C ASP A 151 -23.06 -16.93 9.07
N ASP A 152 -22.80 -16.29 7.91
CA ASP A 152 -21.81 -16.80 6.95
C ASP A 152 -20.41 -16.83 7.58
N LEU A 153 -20.01 -15.75 8.28
CA LEU A 153 -18.71 -15.65 8.95
C LEU A 153 -18.52 -16.69 10.07
N MET A 154 -19.60 -17.00 10.80
CA MET A 154 -19.54 -18.02 11.86
C MET A 154 -19.29 -19.44 11.32
N ASN A 155 -19.59 -19.68 10.03
CA ASN A 155 -19.41 -20.96 9.35
C ASN A 155 -18.18 -20.97 8.41
N VAL A 156 -17.42 -19.87 8.31
CA VAL A 156 -16.20 -19.79 7.50
C VAL A 156 -15.04 -20.46 8.24
N ASP A 157 -14.43 -21.43 7.62
CA ASP A 157 -13.13 -21.99 8.04
C ASP A 157 -12.00 -21.15 7.40
N ILE A 158 -11.45 -20.22 8.18
CA ILE A 158 -10.35 -19.36 7.72
C ILE A 158 -9.04 -20.14 7.77
N LYS A 159 -8.57 -20.58 6.61
CA LYS A 159 -7.29 -21.27 6.49
C LYS A 159 -6.18 -20.30 6.12
N VAL A 160 -5.10 -20.35 6.88
CA VAL A 160 -3.86 -19.65 6.56
C VAL A 160 -2.99 -20.60 5.72
N GLY A 161 -2.87 -20.32 4.44
CA GLY A 161 -2.04 -21.12 3.54
C GLY A 161 -0.55 -20.98 3.86
N PRO A 162 0.30 -21.93 3.41
CA PRO A 162 1.73 -21.95 3.74
C PRO A 162 2.51 -20.72 3.21
N ASN A 163 2.00 -20.08 2.18
CA ASN A 163 2.61 -18.89 1.56
C ASN A 163 1.89 -17.59 1.92
N THR A 164 1.03 -17.60 2.93
CA THR A 164 0.29 -16.42 3.34
C THR A 164 1.22 -15.39 3.96
N ILE A 165 1.09 -14.15 3.52
CA ILE A 165 1.79 -12.99 4.08
C ILE A 165 0.74 -12.08 4.73
N MET A 166 0.95 -11.73 5.99
CA MET A 166 0.02 -10.96 6.79
C MET A 166 0.65 -9.64 7.25
N PHE A 167 -0.17 -8.60 7.42
CA PHE A 167 0.28 -7.38 8.07
C PHE A 167 0.60 -7.68 9.55
N ASN A 168 1.76 -7.20 10.04
CA ASN A 168 2.14 -7.44 11.44
C ASN A 168 1.31 -6.56 12.38
N THR A 169 0.27 -7.14 12.97
CA THR A 169 -0.60 -6.52 13.97
C THR A 169 -0.09 -6.67 15.39
N SER A 170 0.89 -7.53 15.64
CA SER A 170 1.47 -7.75 16.97
C SER A 170 2.40 -6.60 17.39
N ASN A 171 2.91 -5.82 16.43
CA ASN A 171 3.68 -4.61 16.71
C ASN A 171 2.72 -3.44 16.96
N GLY A 172 2.64 -2.96 18.20
CA GLY A 172 1.70 -1.92 18.62
C GLY A 172 1.80 -0.62 17.85
N GLU A 173 3.01 -0.13 17.56
CA GLU A 173 3.24 1.10 16.78
C GLU A 173 2.78 0.94 15.33
N ASN A 174 3.10 -0.20 14.72
CA ASN A 174 2.70 -0.51 13.35
C ASN A 174 1.17 -0.58 13.22
N LEU A 175 0.53 -1.25 14.18
CA LEU A 175 -0.93 -1.33 14.22
C LEU A 175 -1.57 0.04 14.47
N GLN A 176 -1.06 0.81 15.44
CA GLN A 176 -1.58 2.14 15.74
C GLN A 176 -1.45 3.07 14.53
N TRP A 177 -0.29 3.09 13.87
CA TRP A 177 -0.10 3.83 12.63
C TRP A 177 -1.11 3.42 11.56
N ARG A 178 -1.31 2.11 11.37
CA ARG A 178 -2.29 1.60 10.38
C ARG A 178 -3.72 2.06 10.67
N LEU A 179 -4.11 2.11 11.94
CA LEU A 179 -5.43 2.53 12.38
C LEU A 179 -5.62 4.06 12.38
N ASN A 180 -4.54 4.83 12.42
CA ASN A 180 -4.56 6.28 12.31
C ASN A 180 -4.60 6.78 10.85
N LYS A 181 -4.79 5.89 9.87
CA LYS A 181 -4.91 6.32 8.48
C LYS A 181 -6.05 7.34 8.32
N PRO A 182 -5.79 8.54 7.78
CA PRO A 182 -6.78 9.60 7.63
C PRO A 182 -8.00 9.17 6.81
N ASN A 183 -9.13 9.78 7.09
CA ASN A 183 -10.40 9.57 6.40
C ASN A 183 -10.88 8.09 6.43
N GLN A 184 -10.47 7.36 7.46
CA GLN A 184 -10.92 5.99 7.69
C GLN A 184 -11.40 5.85 9.13
N GLU A 185 -12.50 5.15 9.32
CA GLU A 185 -13.06 4.84 10.64
C GLU A 185 -12.86 3.35 10.91
N TYR A 186 -12.11 3.03 11.97
CA TYR A 186 -11.85 1.66 12.39
C TYR A 186 -12.54 1.35 13.70
N ILE A 187 -13.07 0.14 13.81
CA ILE A 187 -13.75 -0.38 15.01
C ILE A 187 -13.05 -1.67 15.41
N ARG A 188 -12.68 -1.75 16.68
CA ARG A 188 -12.22 -3.02 17.28
C ARG A 188 -13.39 -3.75 17.91
N LYS A 189 -13.58 -5.00 17.54
CA LYS A 189 -14.57 -5.94 18.10
C LYS A 189 -13.82 -7.21 18.52
N ASN A 190 -13.47 -7.31 19.80
CA ASN A 190 -12.57 -8.35 20.31
C ASN A 190 -11.25 -8.39 19.51
N HIS A 191 -10.96 -9.51 18.86
CA HIS A 191 -9.77 -9.71 18.03
C HIS A 191 -9.97 -9.28 16.57
N ASN A 192 -11.15 -8.75 16.20
CA ASN A 192 -11.42 -8.28 14.85
C ASN A 192 -11.19 -6.78 14.73
N ILE A 193 -10.65 -6.36 13.60
CA ILE A 193 -10.53 -4.95 13.20
C ILE A 193 -11.38 -4.76 11.96
N LEU A 194 -12.38 -3.91 12.09
CA LEU A 194 -13.31 -3.56 11.04
C LEU A 194 -13.04 -2.14 10.57
N LYS A 195 -13.15 -1.91 9.29
CA LYS A 195 -13.16 -0.56 8.71
C LYS A 195 -14.56 -0.27 8.18
N LYS A 196 -15.14 0.85 8.57
CA LYS A 196 -16.44 1.27 8.07
C LYS A 196 -16.38 1.59 6.58
N PHE A 197 -17.33 1.07 5.82
CA PHE A 197 -17.49 1.29 4.39
C PHE A 197 -18.97 1.51 4.06
N GLY A 198 -19.42 2.76 4.07
CA GLY A 198 -20.84 3.10 3.95
C GLY A 198 -21.66 2.49 5.10
N ASN A 199 -22.62 1.64 4.77
CA ASN A 199 -23.43 0.89 5.74
C ASN A 199 -22.88 -0.51 6.08
N GLU A 200 -21.72 -0.86 5.53
CA GLU A 200 -21.04 -2.14 5.65
C GLU A 200 -19.72 -2.00 6.39
N PHE A 201 -19.04 -3.11 6.62
CA PHE A 201 -17.71 -3.14 7.21
C PHE A 201 -16.76 -3.99 6.36
N ASP A 202 -15.57 -3.48 6.10
CA ASP A 202 -14.46 -4.28 5.59
C ASP A 202 -13.75 -4.95 6.78
N ILE A 203 -13.56 -6.26 6.73
CA ILE A 203 -12.74 -6.98 7.71
C ILE A 203 -11.28 -6.76 7.33
N ILE A 204 -10.56 -6.00 8.16
CA ILE A 204 -9.15 -5.67 7.93
C ILE A 204 -8.23 -6.68 8.59
N PHE A 205 -8.63 -7.18 9.74
CA PHE A 205 -7.98 -8.23 10.49
C PHE A 205 -9.05 -9.06 11.19
N SER A 206 -8.92 -10.37 11.11
CA SER A 206 -9.85 -11.31 11.74
C SER A 206 -9.13 -12.12 12.81
N GLY A 207 -9.72 -12.13 14.01
CA GLY A 207 -9.49 -13.18 14.99
C GLY A 207 -10.41 -14.37 14.70
N GLU A 208 -10.33 -15.39 15.52
CA GLU A 208 -11.07 -16.65 15.32
C GLU A 208 -12.58 -16.56 15.70
N CYS A 209 -13.04 -15.43 16.25
CA CYS A 209 -14.38 -15.29 16.81
C CYS A 209 -15.13 -14.09 16.24
N PHE A 210 -16.32 -14.33 15.69
CA PHE A 210 -17.22 -13.33 15.13
C PHE A 210 -18.49 -13.08 15.97
N ASP A 211 -18.58 -13.62 17.17
CA ASP A 211 -19.79 -13.57 18.00
C ASP A 211 -20.32 -12.15 18.27
N ASN A 212 -19.43 -11.19 18.42
CA ASN A 212 -19.77 -9.80 18.75
C ASN A 212 -20.07 -8.92 17.52
N LEU A 213 -20.17 -9.50 16.34
CA LEU A 213 -20.57 -8.79 15.14
C LEU A 213 -22.09 -8.56 15.12
N ASP A 214 -22.50 -7.46 14.50
CA ASP A 214 -23.91 -7.09 14.36
C ASP A 214 -24.57 -7.91 13.24
N LYS A 215 -25.64 -8.65 13.54
CA LYS A 215 -26.39 -9.48 12.59
C LYS A 215 -27.07 -8.67 11.48
N SER A 216 -27.35 -7.39 11.72
CA SER A 216 -27.99 -6.50 10.74
C SER A 216 -27.05 -5.96 9.68
N LYS A 217 -25.74 -6.19 9.83
CA LYS A 217 -24.69 -5.65 8.97
C LYS A 217 -24.16 -6.67 7.99
N LYS A 218 -23.57 -6.17 6.91
CA LYS A 218 -22.77 -6.95 5.95
C LYS A 218 -21.29 -6.66 6.15
N TYR A 219 -20.49 -7.68 5.89
CA TYR A 219 -19.05 -7.68 6.09
C TYR A 219 -18.37 -8.06 4.78
N ASN A 220 -17.42 -7.23 4.34
CA ASN A 220 -16.62 -7.47 3.16
C ASN A 220 -15.31 -8.13 3.58
N MET A 221 -15.00 -9.27 3.01
CA MET A 221 -13.78 -10.04 3.29
C MET A 221 -13.05 -10.33 1.99
N LEU A 222 -11.73 -10.11 1.98
CA LEU A 222 -10.89 -10.50 0.85
C LEU A 222 -10.61 -12.00 0.94
N ILE A 223 -11.01 -12.73 -0.07
CA ILE A 223 -10.91 -14.20 -0.13
C ILE A 223 -10.13 -14.59 -1.39
N ASN A 224 -9.31 -15.63 -1.29
CA ASN A 224 -8.71 -16.30 -2.43
C ASN A 224 -9.65 -17.42 -2.90
N LYS A 225 -9.91 -17.54 -4.21
CA LYS A 225 -10.76 -18.59 -4.80
C LYS A 225 -10.19 -19.99 -4.63
N ASP A 226 -8.88 -20.09 -4.43
CA ASP A 226 -8.16 -21.35 -4.34
C ASP A 226 -7.97 -21.82 -2.88
N SER A 227 -8.54 -21.11 -1.92
CA SER A 227 -8.46 -21.43 -0.48
C SER A 227 -9.74 -22.06 0.06
#